data_2c2876b726b381db3ab8d80566dcbd30
#
_entry.id   2c2876b726b381db3ab8d80566dcbd30
#
_cell.length_a   1.000
_cell.length_b   1.000
_cell.length_c   1.000
_cell.angle_alpha   90.00
_cell.angle_beta   90.00
_cell.angle_gamma   90.00
#
_symmetry.space_group_name_H-M   'P 1'
#
loop_
_entity.id
_entity.type
_entity.pdbx_description
1 polymer ?
#
loop_
_entity_poly.entity_id
_entity_poly.type
_entity_poly.pdbx_seq_one_letter_code
_entity_poly.pdbx_strand_id
1 'polypeptide(L)' 'MKVEIIELLQPVTLNKDNLEPITIETGTLLKVLMVNPSSYLVGDESGISFLVNFSEENRQWKKI' A
#
# COMPACT_ATOMS: atom_id res chain seq x y z
N MET A 1 8.39 1.42 19.74
CA MET A 1 7.71 0.53 18.78
C MET A 1 8.15 0.87 17.37
N LYS A 2 8.55 -0.14 16.62
CA LYS A 2 9.07 0.08 15.27
C LYS A 2 7.94 0.04 14.26
N VAL A 3 7.77 1.11 13.49
CA VAL A 3 6.76 1.17 12.44
C VAL A 3 7.40 0.73 11.12
N GLU A 4 6.78 -0.24 10.45
CA GLU A 4 7.26 -0.66 9.15
C GLU A 4 6.68 0.25 8.06
N ILE A 5 7.53 0.66 7.14
CA ILE A 5 7.19 1.53 6.02
C ILE A 5 7.52 0.77 4.74
N ILE A 6 6.65 0.88 3.76
CA ILE A 6 6.91 0.38 2.42
C ILE A 6 6.88 1.54 1.43
N GLU A 7 7.47 1.32 0.27
CA GLU A 7 7.45 2.28 -0.83
C GLU A 7 6.83 1.61 -2.04
N LEU A 8 5.92 2.30 -2.73
CA LEU A 8 5.33 1.80 -3.96
C LEU A 8 6.32 1.93 -5.12
N LEU A 9 6.51 0.84 -5.86
CA LEU A 9 7.35 0.81 -7.05
C LEU A 9 6.53 1.00 -8.33
N GLN A 10 5.21 0.83 -8.24
CA GLN A 10 4.27 1.01 -9.34
C GLN A 10 3.04 1.73 -8.80
N PRO A 11 2.34 2.49 -9.64
CA PRO A 11 1.11 3.14 -9.19
C PRO A 11 0.02 2.09 -8.91
N VAL A 12 -0.81 2.38 -7.92
CA VAL A 12 -1.94 1.52 -7.54
C VAL A 12 -3.22 2.34 -7.71
N THR A 13 -4.17 1.80 -8.45
CA THR A 13 -5.47 2.45 -8.64
C THR A 13 -6.51 1.71 -7.81
N LEU A 14 -7.21 2.47 -6.96
CA LEU A 14 -8.26 1.95 -6.10
C LEU A 14 -9.60 2.40 -6.65
N ASN A 15 -10.50 1.43 -6.86
CA ASN A 15 -11.87 1.69 -7.31
C ASN A 15 -12.81 1.45 -6.15
N LYS A 16 -13.54 2.49 -5.75
CA LYS A 16 -14.56 2.39 -4.71
C LYS A 16 -15.91 2.76 -5.29
N ASP A 17 -16.97 2.11 -4.80
CA ASP A 17 -18.32 2.36 -5.26
C ASP A 17 -18.68 3.82 -5.03
N ASN A 18 -19.31 4.43 -6.05
CA ASN A 18 -19.80 5.80 -6.04
C ASN A 18 -18.71 6.88 -5.88
N LEU A 19 -17.44 6.52 -6.07
CA LEU A 19 -16.33 7.45 -6.01
C LEU A 19 -15.49 7.32 -7.27
N GLU A 20 -14.82 8.42 -7.62
CA GLU A 20 -13.84 8.38 -8.70
C GLU A 20 -12.65 7.51 -8.29
N PRO A 21 -12.03 6.81 -9.24
CA PRO A 21 -10.83 6.02 -8.95
C PRO A 21 -9.75 6.91 -8.34
N ILE A 22 -9.06 6.38 -7.33
CA ILE A 22 -7.96 7.05 -6.65
C ILE A 22 -6.68 6.34 -7.07
N THR A 23 -5.70 7.11 -7.58
CA THR A 23 -4.40 6.55 -7.94
C THR A 23 -3.37 6.96 -6.90
N ILE A 24 -2.70 5.97 -6.35
CA ILE A 24 -1.57 6.17 -5.43
C ILE A 24 -0.31 6.04 -6.28
N GLU A 25 0.51 7.07 -6.29
CA GLU A 25 1.62 7.16 -7.23
C GLU A 25 2.85 6.38 -6.76
N THR A 26 3.70 6.03 -7.74
CA THR A 26 5.02 5.45 -7.46
C THR A 26 5.82 6.35 -6.53
N GLY A 27 6.54 5.75 -5.60
CA GLY A 27 7.34 6.50 -4.64
C GLY A 27 6.59 6.87 -3.36
N THR A 28 5.28 6.62 -3.31
CA THR A 28 4.49 6.90 -2.10
C THR A 28 4.93 5.99 -0.98
N LEU A 29 5.13 6.56 0.20
CA LEU A 29 5.47 5.79 1.41
C LEU A 29 4.20 5.48 2.17
N LEU A 30 4.06 4.25 2.61
CA LEU A 30 2.87 3.76 3.29
C LEU A 30 3.28 3.02 4.56
N LYS A 31 2.46 3.16 5.61
CA LYS A 31 2.68 2.44 6.86
C LYS A 31 1.99 1.09 6.82
N VAL A 32 2.64 0.08 7.37
CA VAL A 32 2.00 -1.23 7.56
C VAL A 32 1.09 -1.13 8.77
N LEU A 33 -0.20 -1.30 8.54
CA LEU A 33 -1.23 -1.21 9.59
C LEU A 33 -1.55 -2.57 10.19
N MET A 34 -1.45 -3.63 9.38
CA MET A 34 -1.77 -4.99 9.82
C MET A 34 -1.00 -5.98 8.96
N VAL A 35 -0.55 -7.06 9.58
CA VAL A 35 0.14 -8.15 8.88
C VAL A 35 -0.84 -9.31 8.74
N ASN A 36 -1.08 -9.73 7.50
CA ASN A 36 -1.91 -10.88 7.17
C ASN A 36 -1.04 -12.05 6.72
N PRO A 37 -1.59 -13.28 6.59
CA PRO A 37 -0.77 -14.43 6.20
C PRO A 37 -0.04 -14.27 4.86
N SER A 38 -0.61 -13.51 3.90
CA SER A 38 -0.02 -13.39 2.56
C SER A 38 0.07 -11.95 2.08
N SER A 39 -0.21 -10.97 2.94
CA SER A 39 -0.25 -9.56 2.54
C SER A 39 -0.05 -8.64 3.74
N TYR A 40 0.25 -7.37 3.44
CA TYR A 40 0.15 -6.30 4.42
C TYR A 40 -1.06 -5.44 4.12
N LEU A 41 -1.77 -5.00 5.16
CA LEU A 41 -2.68 -3.87 5.03
C LEU A 41 -1.84 -2.62 5.27
N VAL A 42 -1.81 -1.73 4.29
CA VAL A 42 -1.02 -0.51 4.36
C VAL A 42 -1.92 0.71 4.23
N GLY A 43 -1.47 1.84 4.71
CA GLY A 43 -2.25 3.05 4.65
C GLY A 43 -1.40 4.30 4.62
N ASP A 44 -2.01 5.40 4.15
CA ASP A 44 -1.38 6.71 4.11
C ASP A 44 -2.01 7.64 5.15
N GLU A 45 -1.50 8.88 5.20
CA GLU A 45 -1.97 9.86 6.18
C GLU A 45 -3.36 10.39 5.88
N SER A 46 -3.85 10.23 4.66
CA SER A 46 -5.19 10.72 4.30
C SER A 46 -6.31 9.74 4.67
N GLY A 47 -5.95 8.57 5.20
CA GLY A 47 -6.93 7.56 5.60
C GLY A 47 -7.22 6.52 4.55
N ILE A 48 -6.49 6.52 3.45
CA ILE A 48 -6.63 5.51 2.41
C ILE A 48 -5.84 4.28 2.83
N SER A 49 -6.45 3.10 2.75
CA SER A 49 -5.78 1.84 3.06
C SER A 49 -6.11 0.78 2.02
N PHE A 50 -5.16 -0.12 1.79
CA PHE A 50 -5.33 -1.20 0.82
C PHE A 50 -4.32 -2.31 1.11
N LEU A 51 -4.49 -3.45 0.43
CA LEU A 51 -3.63 -4.61 0.63
C LEU A 51 -2.52 -4.64 -0.42
N VAL A 52 -1.32 -5.01 0.02
CA VAL A 52 -0.21 -5.33 -0.88
C VAL A 52 0.21 -6.77 -0.61
N ASN A 53 0.30 -7.58 -1.67
CA ASN A 53 0.61 -8.99 -1.54
C ASN A 53 2.11 -9.22 -1.40
N PHE A 54 2.50 -10.19 -0.57
CA PHE A 54 3.92 -10.54 -0.42
C PHE A 54 4.54 -11.01 -1.72
N SER A 55 3.75 -11.65 -2.58
CA SER A 55 4.25 -12.12 -3.87
C SER A 55 4.64 -10.98 -4.82
N GLU A 56 4.22 -9.75 -4.53
CA GLU A 56 4.52 -8.58 -5.33
C GLU A 56 5.64 -7.72 -4.74
N GLU A 57 6.26 -8.20 -3.67
CA GLU A 57 7.41 -7.50 -3.09
C GLU A 57 8.54 -7.40 -4.12
N ASN A 58 9.16 -6.23 -4.20
CA ASN A 58 10.21 -5.88 -5.16
C ASN A 58 9.72 -5.76 -6.60
N ARG A 59 8.42 -5.87 -6.82
CA ARG A 59 7.78 -5.58 -8.11
C ARG A 59 6.84 -4.39 -7.98
N GLN A 60 5.85 -4.49 -7.10
CA GLN A 60 4.86 -3.45 -6.88
C GLN A 60 5.24 -2.54 -5.73
N TRP A 61 5.94 -3.08 -4.74
CA TRP A 61 6.32 -2.37 -3.53
C TRP A 61 7.59 -2.97 -2.95
N LYS A 62 8.25 -2.22 -2.08
CA LYS A 62 9.42 -2.72 -1.36
C LYS A 62 9.41 -2.20 0.07
N LYS A 63 10.12 -2.88 0.97
CA LYS A 63 10.35 -2.41 2.32
C LYS A 63 11.43 -1.33 2.33
N ILE A 64 11.23 -0.35 3.20
CA ILE A 64 12.23 0.69 3.42
C ILE A 64 13.15 0.25 4.55
#